data_a591e58d73c8d949106731546f45e290
#
_entry.id   a591e58d73c8d949106731546f45e290
#
_cell.length_a   1.000
_cell.length_b   1.000
_cell.length_c   1.000
_cell.angle_alpha   90.00
_cell.angle_beta   90.00
_cell.angle_gamma   90.00
#
_symmetry.space_group_name_H-M   'P 1'
#
loop_
_entity.id
_entity.type
_entity.pdbx_description
1 polymer ?
#
loop_
_entity_poly.entity_id
_entity_poly.type
_entity_poly.pdbx_seq_one_letter_code
_entity_poly.pdbx_strand_id
1 'polypeptide(L)'
;MDVSRIFLKTANSLLSAVIVLFLVVAGAYSAYALWDNMQVYASVDDIQSQLLKYKPTPGEDNGPTFEELRAINPDVCAWITLDGTKIDYPVLQGEDNLTYINKDVYGNFALAGSIFLDSNCDRSFQKKYSLLYGHHMAEHKMFGDLDLYDCLLYTSPSPRDRT
;
A
#
# COMPACT_ATOMS: atom_id res chain seq x y z
N MET A 1 -60.00 -12.68 24.49
CA MET A 1 -58.74 -12.64 23.70
C MET A 1 -57.83 -11.62 24.36
N ASP A 2 -56.67 -12.02 24.92
CA ASP A 2 -55.84 -11.13 25.77
C ASP A 2 -55.14 -10.09 24.92
N VAL A 3 -55.55 -8.84 25.01
CA VAL A 3 -54.97 -7.69 24.31
C VAL A 3 -53.48 -7.57 24.62
N SER A 4 -53.06 -7.90 25.82
CA SER A 4 -51.65 -7.93 26.23
C SER A 4 -50.80 -8.94 25.46
N ARG A 5 -51.33 -10.12 25.10
CA ARG A 5 -50.64 -11.13 24.29
C ARG A 5 -50.48 -10.70 22.83
N ILE A 6 -51.47 -10.00 22.28
CA ILE A 6 -51.41 -9.45 20.92
C ILE A 6 -50.35 -8.37 20.88
N PHE A 7 -50.37 -7.45 21.85
CA PHE A 7 -49.41 -6.35 21.96
C PHE A 7 -47.96 -6.89 22.06
N LEU A 8 -47.71 -7.87 22.93
CA LEU A 8 -46.39 -8.50 23.08
C LEU A 8 -45.90 -9.18 21.80
N LYS A 9 -46.78 -9.89 21.09
CA LYS A 9 -46.43 -10.56 19.81
C LYS A 9 -46.07 -9.48 18.74
N THR A 10 -46.86 -8.44 18.65
CA THR A 10 -46.59 -7.33 17.68
C THR A 10 -45.29 -6.62 17.98
N ALA A 11 -45.04 -6.28 19.24
CA ALA A 11 -43.82 -5.64 19.69
C ALA A 11 -42.59 -6.52 19.41
N ASN A 12 -42.69 -7.84 19.72
CA ASN A 12 -41.59 -8.78 19.43
C ASN A 12 -41.35 -8.94 17.93
N SER A 13 -42.40 -8.99 17.10
CA SER A 13 -42.29 -9.02 15.65
C SER A 13 -41.60 -7.79 15.06
N LEU A 14 -41.99 -6.61 15.55
CA LEU A 14 -41.37 -5.36 15.14
C LEU A 14 -39.89 -5.30 15.55
N LEU A 15 -39.58 -5.69 16.79
CA LEU A 15 -38.21 -5.75 17.27
C LEU A 15 -37.37 -6.71 16.41
N SER A 16 -37.91 -7.91 16.13
CA SER A 16 -37.24 -8.87 15.27
C SER A 16 -37.00 -8.34 13.86
N ALA A 17 -38.00 -7.64 13.28
CA ALA A 17 -37.87 -7.03 11.96
C ALA A 17 -36.77 -5.95 11.94
N VAL A 18 -36.69 -5.11 12.99
CA VAL A 18 -35.62 -4.11 13.11
C VAL A 18 -34.25 -4.76 13.24
N ILE A 19 -34.12 -5.81 14.05
CA ILE A 19 -32.87 -6.53 14.21
C ILE A 19 -32.43 -7.18 12.87
N VAL A 20 -33.36 -7.82 12.16
CA VAL A 20 -33.05 -8.43 10.85
C VAL A 20 -32.62 -7.36 9.85
N LEU A 21 -33.33 -6.22 9.79
CA LEU A 21 -32.96 -5.11 8.92
C LEU A 21 -31.54 -4.60 9.23
N PHE A 22 -31.24 -4.40 10.51
CA PHE A 22 -29.90 -3.98 10.95
C PHE A 22 -28.82 -4.98 10.53
N LEU A 23 -29.05 -6.28 10.72
CA LEU A 23 -28.10 -7.32 10.33
C LEU A 23 -27.88 -7.37 8.81
N VAL A 24 -28.94 -7.18 8.01
CA VAL A 24 -28.85 -7.12 6.56
C VAL A 24 -28.01 -5.90 6.12
N VAL A 25 -28.27 -4.73 6.68
CA VAL A 25 -27.52 -3.51 6.37
C VAL A 25 -26.06 -3.66 6.79
N ALA A 26 -25.80 -4.18 7.99
CA ALA A 26 -24.44 -4.40 8.48
C ALA A 26 -23.70 -5.43 7.60
N GLY A 27 -24.36 -6.51 7.19
CA GLY A 27 -23.79 -7.51 6.29
C GLY A 27 -23.46 -6.95 4.91
N ALA A 28 -24.39 -6.16 4.35
CA ALA A 28 -24.15 -5.49 3.06
C ALA A 28 -22.99 -4.49 3.11
N TYR A 29 -22.90 -3.72 4.20
CA TYR A 29 -21.79 -2.80 4.42
C TYR A 29 -20.45 -3.54 4.55
N SER A 30 -20.42 -4.64 5.31
CA SER A 30 -19.21 -5.46 5.46
C SER A 30 -18.76 -6.06 4.13
N ALA A 31 -19.70 -6.57 3.32
CA ALA A 31 -19.40 -7.09 2.00
C ALA A 31 -18.86 -6.01 1.06
N TYR A 32 -19.46 -4.82 1.09
CA TYR A 32 -18.98 -3.67 0.34
C TYR A 32 -17.56 -3.27 0.77
N ALA A 33 -17.30 -3.16 2.07
CA ALA A 33 -15.99 -2.77 2.60
C ALA A 33 -14.89 -3.78 2.22
N LEU A 34 -15.20 -5.10 2.23
CA LEU A 34 -14.28 -6.12 1.76
C LEU A 34 -13.99 -5.99 0.26
N TRP A 35 -15.03 -5.78 -0.55
CA TRP A 35 -14.88 -5.61 -1.99
C TRP A 35 -14.05 -4.34 -2.32
N ASP A 36 -14.33 -3.23 -1.66
CA ASP A 36 -13.58 -1.97 -1.83
C ASP A 36 -12.11 -2.16 -1.47
N ASN A 37 -11.81 -2.81 -0.35
CA ASN A 37 -10.45 -3.13 0.05
C ASN A 37 -9.72 -4.01 -0.98
N MET A 38 -10.39 -5.03 -1.54
CA MET A 38 -9.82 -5.87 -2.60
C MET A 38 -9.44 -5.07 -3.85
N GLN A 39 -10.21 -4.04 -4.19
CA GLN A 39 -9.91 -3.16 -5.33
C GLN A 39 -8.61 -2.38 -5.12
N VAL A 40 -8.37 -1.90 -3.89
CA VAL A 40 -7.11 -1.22 -3.55
C VAL A 40 -5.92 -2.16 -3.76
N TYR A 41 -5.98 -3.39 -3.28
CA TYR A 41 -4.90 -4.37 -3.47
C TYR A 41 -4.69 -4.74 -4.94
N ALA A 42 -5.77 -4.93 -5.70
CA ALA A 42 -5.69 -5.23 -7.12
C ALA A 42 -5.04 -4.08 -7.91
N SER A 43 -5.34 -2.84 -7.58
CA SER A 43 -4.75 -1.67 -8.23
C SER A 43 -3.24 -1.56 -8.02
N VAL A 44 -2.75 -1.96 -6.84
CA VAL A 44 -1.29 -2.00 -6.56
C VAL A 44 -0.59 -3.01 -7.46
N ASP A 45 -1.14 -4.22 -7.61
CA ASP A 45 -0.57 -5.26 -8.47
C ASP A 45 -0.56 -4.83 -9.94
N ASP A 46 -1.65 -4.23 -10.40
CA ASP A 46 -1.76 -3.76 -11.79
C ASP A 46 -0.74 -2.66 -12.09
N ILE A 47 -0.63 -1.65 -11.22
CA ILE A 47 0.36 -0.57 -11.35
C ILE A 47 1.78 -1.15 -11.30
N GLN A 48 2.09 -2.01 -10.33
CA GLN A 48 3.42 -2.63 -10.22
C GLN A 48 3.77 -3.40 -11.50
N SER A 49 2.86 -4.22 -12.01
CA SER A 49 3.09 -4.99 -13.24
C SER A 49 3.36 -4.11 -14.45
N GLN A 50 2.66 -2.97 -14.56
CA GLN A 50 2.89 -1.98 -15.61
C GLN A 50 4.25 -1.27 -15.47
N LEU A 51 4.69 -1.03 -14.24
CA LEU A 51 5.94 -0.34 -13.97
C LEU A 51 7.18 -1.23 -14.18
N LEU A 52 7.05 -2.54 -13.95
CA LEU A 52 8.18 -3.48 -14.10
C LEU A 52 8.82 -3.46 -15.50
N LYS A 53 8.07 -3.08 -16.53
CA LYS A 53 8.62 -2.91 -17.89
C LYS A 53 9.67 -1.79 -17.99
N TYR A 54 9.64 -0.81 -17.08
CA TYR A 54 10.59 0.30 -17.04
C TYR A 54 11.76 0.05 -16.09
N LYS A 55 11.80 -1.13 -15.45
CA LYS A 55 12.86 -1.48 -14.53
C LYS A 55 14.20 -1.47 -15.26
N PRO A 56 15.22 -0.75 -14.71
CA PRO A 56 16.54 -0.74 -15.32
C PRO A 56 17.15 -2.15 -15.29
N THR A 57 17.37 -2.73 -16.45
CA THR A 57 18.00 -4.05 -16.59
C THR A 57 19.41 -3.86 -17.18
N PRO A 58 20.48 -4.28 -16.49
CA PRO A 58 21.82 -4.17 -17.01
C PRO A 58 21.96 -5.00 -18.30
N GLY A 59 22.26 -4.34 -19.44
CA GLY A 59 22.59 -5.00 -20.70
C GLY A 59 21.46 -5.16 -21.72
N GLU A 60 20.26 -4.66 -21.50
CA GLU A 60 19.18 -4.62 -22.49
C GLU A 60 19.08 -3.23 -23.16
N ASP A 61 19.53 -3.14 -24.42
CA ASP A 61 19.50 -1.89 -25.20
C ASP A 61 18.12 -1.58 -25.84
N ASN A 62 17.14 -2.48 -25.79
CA ASN A 62 15.90 -2.38 -26.57
C ASN A 62 14.60 -2.43 -25.73
N GLY A 63 14.68 -2.41 -24.41
CA GLY A 63 13.52 -2.32 -23.51
C GLY A 63 13.10 -0.89 -23.19
N PRO A 64 11.86 -0.68 -22.66
CA PRO A 64 11.50 0.59 -22.07
C PRO A 64 12.51 0.95 -20.98
N THR A 65 13.04 2.18 -21.05
CA THR A 65 14.14 2.60 -20.20
C THR A 65 13.65 3.35 -18.97
N PHE A 66 14.50 3.42 -17.96
CA PHE A 66 14.26 4.28 -16.80
C PHE A 66 14.02 5.76 -17.19
N GLU A 67 14.65 6.21 -18.30
CA GLU A 67 14.45 7.56 -18.82
C GLU A 67 13.03 7.75 -19.40
N GLU A 68 12.41 6.72 -19.96
CA GLU A 68 11.01 6.77 -20.38
C GLU A 68 10.07 6.92 -19.19
N LEU A 69 10.36 6.24 -18.07
CA LEU A 69 9.60 6.42 -16.83
C LEU A 69 9.77 7.84 -16.28
N ARG A 70 10.98 8.41 -16.35
CA ARG A 70 11.23 9.80 -15.97
C ARG A 70 10.57 10.81 -16.91
N ALA A 71 10.38 10.46 -18.18
CA ALA A 71 9.60 11.28 -19.11
C ALA A 71 8.09 11.29 -18.76
N ILE A 72 7.57 10.21 -18.17
CA ILE A 72 6.19 10.15 -17.66
C ILE A 72 6.08 10.94 -16.36
N ASN A 73 7.00 10.74 -15.43
CA ASN A 73 7.04 11.46 -14.16
C ASN A 73 8.48 11.89 -13.82
N PRO A 74 8.81 13.18 -13.93
CA PRO A 74 10.15 13.69 -13.66
C PRO A 74 10.58 13.54 -12.20
N ASP A 75 9.66 13.27 -11.29
CA ASP A 75 9.93 13.05 -9.87
C ASP A 75 10.54 11.68 -9.59
N VAL A 76 10.53 10.76 -10.54
CA VAL A 76 11.22 9.47 -10.43
C VAL A 76 12.72 9.71 -10.32
N CYS A 77 13.33 9.26 -9.22
CA CYS A 77 14.74 9.48 -8.92
C CYS A 77 15.56 8.19 -8.81
N ALA A 78 14.94 7.07 -8.46
CA ALA A 78 15.60 5.78 -8.30
C ALA A 78 14.64 4.62 -8.53
N TRP A 79 15.18 3.41 -8.45
CA TRP A 79 14.44 2.16 -8.39
C TRP A 79 14.95 1.35 -7.21
N ILE A 80 14.05 0.84 -6.37
CA ILE A 80 14.38 -0.04 -5.26
C ILE A 80 13.98 -1.47 -5.58
N THR A 81 14.92 -2.38 -5.42
CA THR A 81 14.67 -3.83 -5.45
C THR A 81 15.27 -4.42 -4.18
N LEU A 82 14.52 -5.27 -3.49
CA LEU A 82 15.00 -5.97 -2.32
C LEU A 82 14.88 -7.48 -2.56
N ASP A 83 16.02 -8.15 -2.71
CA ASP A 83 16.09 -9.56 -3.04
C ASP A 83 15.37 -10.43 -2.01
N GLY A 84 14.62 -11.43 -2.49
CA GLY A 84 13.83 -12.32 -1.63
C GLY A 84 12.49 -11.72 -1.16
N THR A 85 12.11 -10.54 -1.67
CA THR A 85 10.84 -9.87 -1.36
C THR A 85 10.10 -9.47 -2.63
N LYS A 86 8.87 -8.96 -2.48
CA LYS A 86 8.11 -8.32 -3.57
C LYS A 86 8.38 -6.82 -3.69
N ILE A 87 9.32 -6.28 -2.93
CA ILE A 87 9.70 -4.86 -3.00
C ILE A 87 10.51 -4.63 -4.28
N ASP A 88 9.85 -4.09 -5.29
CA ASP A 88 10.41 -3.86 -6.63
C ASP A 88 9.64 -2.68 -7.27
N TYR A 89 10.04 -1.45 -6.93
CA TYR A 89 9.28 -0.23 -7.21
C TYR A 89 10.19 0.93 -7.61
N PRO A 90 9.70 1.87 -8.44
CA PRO A 90 10.33 3.16 -8.60
C PRO A 90 10.23 3.98 -7.32
N VAL A 91 11.25 4.80 -7.09
CA VAL A 91 11.32 5.76 -5.99
C VAL A 91 11.13 7.16 -6.55
N LEU A 92 10.18 7.90 -5.99
CA LEU A 92 9.89 9.28 -6.37
C LEU A 92 10.42 10.26 -5.32
N GLN A 93 10.57 11.53 -5.71
CA GLN A 93 10.82 12.61 -4.75
C GLN A 93 9.98 13.82 -5.13
N GLY A 94 8.95 14.10 -4.34
CA GLY A 94 8.12 15.28 -4.51
C GLY A 94 8.71 16.54 -3.85
N GLU A 95 8.00 17.64 -3.97
CA GLU A 95 8.35 18.90 -3.31
C GLU A 95 8.26 18.80 -1.78
N ASP A 96 7.39 17.91 -1.29
CA ASP A 96 7.19 17.63 0.13
C ASP A 96 6.96 16.13 0.39
N ASN A 97 6.90 15.76 1.67
CA ASN A 97 6.68 14.37 2.09
C ASN A 97 5.19 13.95 2.08
N LEU A 98 4.28 14.79 1.59
CA LEU A 98 2.85 14.50 1.48
C LEU A 98 2.42 14.21 0.06
N THR A 99 3.21 14.64 -0.93
CA THR A 99 2.87 14.57 -2.37
C THR A 99 2.52 13.15 -2.80
N TYR A 100 3.29 12.15 -2.40
CA TYR A 100 3.17 10.76 -2.86
C TYR A 100 2.56 9.80 -1.83
N ILE A 101 2.02 10.31 -0.72
CA ILE A 101 1.31 9.46 0.26
C ILE A 101 0.09 8.80 -0.38
N ASN A 102 -0.66 9.53 -1.23
CA ASN A 102 -1.89 9.07 -1.87
C ASN A 102 -1.87 9.29 -3.39
N LYS A 103 -0.69 9.21 -4.02
CA LYS A 103 -0.55 9.30 -5.48
C LYS A 103 0.31 8.16 -6.01
N ASP A 104 -0.11 7.62 -7.15
CA ASP A 104 0.70 6.68 -7.92
C ASP A 104 1.81 7.40 -8.72
N VAL A 105 2.62 6.61 -9.41
CA VAL A 105 3.70 7.12 -10.28
C VAL A 105 3.17 7.99 -11.43
N TYR A 106 1.94 7.77 -11.87
CA TYR A 106 1.30 8.54 -12.95
C TYR A 106 0.63 9.83 -12.46
N GLY A 107 0.66 10.10 -11.14
CA GLY A 107 0.03 11.25 -10.53
C GLY A 107 -1.45 11.09 -10.20
N ASN A 108 -2.03 9.91 -10.42
CA ASN A 108 -3.42 9.62 -10.06
C ASN A 108 -3.56 9.37 -8.57
N PHE A 109 -4.78 9.57 -8.05
CA PHE A 109 -5.08 9.22 -6.67
C PHE A 109 -5.00 7.70 -6.48
N ALA A 110 -4.21 7.28 -5.50
CA ALA A 110 -4.03 5.88 -5.11
C ALA A 110 -3.87 5.78 -3.59
N LEU A 111 -4.72 5.02 -2.91
CA LEU A 111 -4.66 4.87 -1.44
C LEU A 111 -3.35 4.23 -0.96
N ALA A 112 -2.74 3.39 -1.78
CA ALA A 112 -1.44 2.79 -1.49
C ALA A 112 -0.27 3.76 -1.69
N GLY A 113 -0.48 4.89 -2.34
CA GLY A 113 0.56 5.86 -2.66
C GLY A 113 1.68 5.28 -3.51
N SER A 114 2.85 5.87 -3.37
CA SER A 114 4.09 5.40 -3.99
C SER A 114 5.21 5.27 -2.95
N ILE A 115 6.31 4.63 -3.30
CA ILE A 115 7.53 4.69 -2.52
C ILE A 115 8.26 5.98 -2.88
N PHE A 116 8.62 6.78 -1.88
CA PHE A 116 9.24 8.07 -2.13
C PHE A 116 10.38 8.40 -1.15
N LEU A 117 11.32 9.20 -1.64
CA LEU A 117 12.46 9.72 -0.91
C LEU A 117 12.03 10.98 -0.14
N ASP A 118 12.50 11.12 1.10
CA ASP A 118 12.30 12.35 1.89
C ASP A 118 12.73 13.59 1.12
N SER A 119 11.88 14.63 1.12
CA SER A 119 12.10 15.86 0.36
C SER A 119 13.39 16.60 0.73
N ASN A 120 13.93 16.39 1.95
CA ASN A 120 15.19 16.97 2.40
C ASN A 120 16.40 16.07 2.08
N CYS A 121 16.18 14.86 1.57
CA CYS A 121 17.26 13.98 1.17
C CYS A 121 17.84 14.38 -0.20
N ASP A 122 19.09 13.97 -0.40
CA ASP A 122 19.77 14.18 -1.67
C ASP A 122 19.25 13.21 -2.73
N ARG A 123 18.62 13.76 -3.79
CA ARG A 123 18.08 13.01 -4.92
C ARG A 123 19.13 12.18 -5.67
N SER A 124 20.40 12.56 -5.59
CA SER A 124 21.50 11.84 -6.23
C SER A 124 22.03 10.67 -5.40
N PHE A 125 21.52 10.46 -4.18
CA PHE A 125 21.95 9.42 -3.23
C PHE A 125 23.43 9.47 -2.87
N GLN A 126 24.08 10.64 -2.98
CA GLN A 126 25.51 10.82 -2.67
C GLN A 126 25.76 11.05 -1.17
N LYS A 127 24.73 11.34 -0.38
CA LYS A 127 24.85 11.52 1.07
C LYS A 127 24.88 10.19 1.82
N LYS A 128 25.33 10.25 3.08
CA LYS A 128 25.56 9.06 3.91
C LYS A 128 24.31 8.22 4.20
N TYR A 129 23.13 8.82 4.14
CA TYR A 129 21.86 8.10 4.30
C TYR A 129 20.78 8.73 3.42
N SER A 130 19.79 7.91 3.07
CA SER A 130 18.58 8.31 2.38
C SER A 130 17.40 7.69 3.11
N LEU A 131 16.35 8.48 3.34
CA LEU A 131 15.15 8.03 4.03
C LEU A 131 14.04 7.83 2.99
N LEU A 132 13.55 6.62 2.91
CA LEU A 132 12.45 6.24 2.02
C LEU A 132 11.18 6.02 2.83
N TYR A 133 10.07 6.48 2.30
CA TYR A 133 8.74 6.25 2.83
C TYR A 133 7.93 5.39 1.86
N GLY A 134 7.01 4.63 2.40
CA GLY A 134 6.05 3.84 1.64
C GLY A 134 5.04 3.21 2.60
N HIS A 135 3.84 2.93 2.13
CA HIS A 135 2.85 2.23 2.93
C HIS A 135 3.32 0.81 3.25
N HIS A 136 3.05 0.38 4.48
CA HIS A 136 3.15 -1.02 4.87
C HIS A 136 1.79 -1.67 4.62
N MET A 137 1.72 -2.58 3.65
CA MET A 137 0.47 -3.25 3.27
C MET A 137 0.56 -4.76 3.49
N ALA A 138 -0.59 -5.38 3.78
CA ALA A 138 -0.69 -6.83 3.82
C ALA A 138 -0.40 -7.45 2.43
N GLU A 139 -0.34 -8.77 2.36
CA GLU A 139 -0.08 -9.54 1.12
C GLU A 139 1.25 -9.20 0.44
N HIS A 140 2.23 -8.75 1.23
CA HIS A 140 3.59 -8.47 0.73
C HIS A 140 3.66 -7.32 -0.29
N LYS A 141 2.78 -6.30 -0.17
CA LYS A 141 2.72 -5.16 -1.06
C LYS A 141 3.40 -3.93 -0.46
N MET A 142 3.88 -3.07 -1.33
CA MET A 142 4.65 -1.88 -0.95
C MET A 142 5.80 -2.27 0.00
N PHE A 143 5.89 -1.72 1.21
CA PHE A 143 6.87 -2.11 2.23
C PHE A 143 6.40 -3.21 3.18
N GLY A 144 5.34 -3.95 2.85
CA GLY A 144 4.82 -5.05 3.68
C GLY A 144 5.82 -6.18 3.91
N ASP A 145 6.75 -6.42 2.98
CA ASP A 145 7.80 -7.45 3.11
C ASP A 145 8.94 -7.06 4.06
N LEU A 146 8.99 -5.83 4.55
CA LEU A 146 10.00 -5.45 5.54
C LEU A 146 9.87 -6.23 6.85
N ASP A 147 8.68 -6.77 7.14
CA ASP A 147 8.45 -7.67 8.29
C ASP A 147 9.34 -8.92 8.25
N LEU A 148 9.76 -9.36 7.07
CA LEU A 148 10.67 -10.51 6.92
C LEU A 148 12.06 -10.23 7.53
N TYR A 149 12.42 -8.97 7.69
CA TYR A 149 13.71 -8.53 8.25
C TYR A 149 13.63 -8.21 9.75
N ASP A 150 12.46 -8.13 10.37
CA ASP A 150 12.30 -7.89 11.82
C ASP A 150 13.03 -8.95 12.64
N CYS A 151 13.02 -10.21 12.19
CA CYS A 151 13.72 -11.30 12.86
C CYS A 151 15.25 -11.16 12.81
N LEU A 152 15.79 -10.47 11.80
CA LEU A 152 17.24 -10.28 11.64
C LEU A 152 17.79 -9.18 12.56
N LEU A 153 16.98 -8.19 12.92
CA LEU A 153 17.37 -7.12 13.84
C LEU A 153 17.62 -7.65 15.26
N TYR A 154 16.88 -8.66 15.68
CA TYR A 154 17.04 -9.30 17.00
C TYR A 154 18.17 -10.34 17.06
N THR A 155 18.63 -10.85 15.90
CA THR A 155 19.68 -11.87 15.84
C THR A 155 21.06 -11.30 15.49
N SER A 156 21.13 -10.04 15.04
CA SER A 156 22.40 -9.37 14.76
C SER A 156 23.02 -8.88 16.07
N PRO A 157 24.20 -9.38 16.48
CA PRO A 157 24.86 -8.87 17.68
C PRO A 157 25.17 -7.39 17.49
N SER A 158 24.78 -6.59 18.50
CA SER A 158 25.08 -5.15 18.51
C SER A 158 26.58 -4.93 18.33
N PRO A 159 27.01 -3.89 17.60
CA PRO A 159 28.43 -3.52 17.53
C PRO A 159 29.10 -3.33 18.91
N ARG A 160 28.30 -3.15 19.98
CA ARG A 160 28.78 -3.07 21.38
C ARG A 160 29.07 -4.42 22.01
N ASP A 161 28.60 -5.52 21.46
CA ASP A 161 28.80 -6.87 21.99
C ASP A 161 30.09 -7.54 21.49
N ARG A 162 30.90 -6.80 20.74
CA ARG A 162 32.20 -7.28 20.16
C ARG A 162 33.43 -6.84 20.97
N THR A 163 33.28 -6.52 22.22
CA THR A 163 34.43 -6.21 23.13
C THR A 163 34.76 -7.39 24.03
#